data_5fdc6a924662091a1ccb4920799e76df
#
_entry.id   5fdc6a924662091a1ccb4920799e76df
#
_cell.length_a   1.000
_cell.length_b   1.000
_cell.length_c   1.000
_cell.angle_alpha   90.00
_cell.angle_beta   90.00
_cell.angle_gamma   90.00
#
_symmetry.space_group_name_H-M   'P 1'
#
loop_
_entity.id
_entity.type
_entity.pdbx_description
1 polymer ?
#
loop_
_entity_poly.entity_id
_entity_poly.type
_entity_poly.pdbx_seq_one_letter_code
_entity_poly.pdbx_strand_id
1 'polypeptide(L)'
;MSESALTQALELTKLALLMNYKIYSPQDFPAYLPKLNALFDDLFSGGKGFRSKLIGLVSEPLTLAGSTQTLLGQTIEFIHNASLLHDDLVDRSHLRRGKKTAWLKYTPEYAVLTGDYLLARVMVNLSTFGNIKLVQYTSEMISDLLEGEWLQDSVVGDYFVSLEQLDRIHNLKTASLFKWCLRAPFIASKKYDKELHFILNEMGSILGLLFQRSDDLLDYDIRNDEAKAVLGDLKSGYLNSVGAYLSN
;
A
#
# COMPACT_ATOMS: atom_id res chain seq x y z
N MET A 1 25.43 -16.77 -25.03
CA MET A 1 24.87 -16.04 -23.86
C MET A 1 25.69 -16.42 -22.65
N SER A 2 26.23 -15.46 -21.90
CA SER A 2 26.96 -15.76 -20.67
C SER A 2 25.99 -16.28 -19.59
N GLU A 3 26.49 -17.11 -18.69
CA GLU A 3 25.72 -17.70 -17.57
C GLU A 3 25.00 -16.60 -16.72
N SER A 4 25.66 -15.45 -16.60
CA SER A 4 25.07 -14.26 -15.93
C SER A 4 23.86 -13.68 -16.68
N ALA A 5 23.86 -13.67 -18.01
CA ALA A 5 22.75 -13.20 -18.83
C ALA A 5 21.55 -14.15 -18.79
N LEU A 6 21.81 -15.46 -18.66
CA LEU A 6 20.77 -16.47 -18.50
C LEU A 6 20.10 -16.37 -17.11
N THR A 7 20.92 -16.19 -16.07
CA THR A 7 20.44 -16.00 -14.69
C THR A 7 19.60 -14.72 -14.57
N GLN A 8 20.06 -13.63 -15.19
CA GLN A 8 19.32 -12.35 -15.19
C GLN A 8 18.03 -12.44 -16.01
N ALA A 9 18.01 -13.17 -17.13
CA ALA A 9 16.81 -13.42 -17.92
C ALA A 9 15.82 -14.33 -17.18
N LEU A 10 16.30 -15.35 -16.44
CA LEU A 10 15.47 -16.20 -15.58
C LEU A 10 14.87 -15.41 -14.41
N GLU A 11 15.63 -14.53 -13.79
CA GLU A 11 15.14 -13.65 -12.73
C GLU A 11 14.11 -12.66 -13.25
N LEU A 12 14.34 -12.04 -14.41
CA LEU A 12 13.36 -11.17 -15.05
C LEU A 12 12.08 -11.93 -15.47
N THR A 13 12.22 -13.20 -15.91
CA THR A 13 11.08 -14.05 -16.25
C THR A 13 10.32 -14.50 -15.00
N LYS A 14 11.01 -14.82 -13.90
CA LYS A 14 10.38 -15.07 -12.58
C LYS A 14 9.67 -13.83 -12.04
N LEU A 15 10.31 -12.65 -12.15
CA LEU A 15 9.69 -11.37 -11.78
C LEU A 15 8.44 -11.08 -12.65
N ALA A 16 8.51 -11.35 -13.96
CA ALA A 16 7.38 -11.19 -14.88
C ALA A 16 6.24 -12.19 -14.59
N LEU A 17 6.57 -13.42 -14.20
CA LEU A 17 5.60 -14.43 -13.76
C LEU A 17 4.94 -14.02 -12.43
N LEU A 18 5.70 -13.43 -11.49
CA LEU A 18 5.13 -12.82 -10.27
C LEU A 18 4.24 -11.61 -10.58
N MET A 19 4.45 -10.93 -11.72
CA MET A 19 3.63 -9.81 -12.18
C MET A 19 2.29 -10.20 -12.81
N ASN A 20 2.13 -11.45 -13.26
CA ASN A 20 0.92 -11.96 -13.93
C ASN A 20 0.04 -12.86 -13.04
N TYR A 21 0.35 -12.99 -11.76
CA TYR A 21 -0.55 -13.69 -10.85
C TYR A 21 -1.84 -12.87 -10.70
N LYS A 22 -2.96 -13.45 -11.12
CA LYS A 22 -4.27 -13.04 -10.62
C LYS A 22 -4.28 -13.32 -9.12
N ILE A 23 -3.90 -12.32 -8.33
CA ILE A 23 -3.80 -12.37 -6.86
C ILE A 23 -5.19 -12.58 -6.23
N TYR A 24 -6.25 -12.66 -7.03
CA TYR A 24 -7.64 -12.55 -6.58
C TYR A 24 -8.42 -13.82 -6.90
N SER A 25 -9.06 -14.34 -5.86
CA SER A 25 -9.97 -15.47 -5.96
C SER A 25 -11.38 -15.00 -6.40
N PRO A 26 -12.12 -15.78 -7.21
CA PRO A 26 -13.55 -15.53 -7.45
C PRO A 26 -14.39 -15.45 -6.15
N GLN A 27 -13.90 -16.01 -5.05
CA GLN A 27 -14.54 -15.93 -3.74
C GLN A 27 -14.48 -14.52 -3.14
N ASP A 28 -13.47 -13.73 -3.50
CA ASP A 28 -13.31 -12.35 -3.04
C ASP A 28 -14.17 -11.38 -3.86
N PHE A 29 -14.51 -11.76 -5.12
CA PHE A 29 -15.31 -10.96 -6.03
C PHE A 29 -16.46 -11.81 -6.59
N PRO A 30 -17.50 -12.09 -5.79
CA PRO A 30 -18.58 -12.98 -6.18
C PRO A 30 -19.42 -12.40 -7.31
N ALA A 31 -19.82 -13.24 -8.26
CA ALA A 31 -20.54 -12.84 -9.47
C ALA A 31 -21.90 -12.14 -9.19
N TYR A 32 -22.50 -12.38 -8.01
CA TYR A 32 -23.74 -11.72 -7.60
C TYR A 32 -23.57 -10.26 -7.14
N LEU A 33 -22.31 -9.76 -7.09
CA LEU A 33 -21.98 -8.36 -6.82
C LEU A 33 -21.37 -7.68 -8.07
N PRO A 34 -22.16 -7.45 -9.13
CA PRO A 34 -21.63 -7.01 -10.42
C PRO A 34 -20.94 -5.65 -10.39
N LYS A 35 -21.38 -4.75 -9.51
CA LYS A 35 -20.75 -3.43 -9.36
C LYS A 35 -19.37 -3.55 -8.69
N LEU A 36 -19.21 -4.45 -7.71
CA LEU A 36 -17.91 -4.73 -7.09
C LEU A 36 -16.94 -5.31 -8.12
N ASN A 37 -17.41 -6.23 -8.96
CA ASN A 37 -16.61 -6.79 -10.04
C ASN A 37 -16.19 -5.73 -11.08
N ALA A 38 -17.05 -4.75 -11.38
CA ALA A 38 -16.71 -3.65 -12.28
C ALA A 38 -15.64 -2.72 -11.70
N LEU A 39 -15.58 -2.57 -10.37
CA LEU A 39 -14.51 -1.83 -9.67
C LEU A 39 -13.17 -2.56 -9.67
N PHE A 40 -13.17 -3.88 -9.77
CA PHE A 40 -11.97 -4.70 -9.73
C PHE A 40 -10.90 -4.23 -10.73
N ASP A 41 -11.27 -4.04 -11.98
CA ASP A 41 -10.33 -3.60 -13.00
C ASP A 41 -9.80 -2.18 -12.74
N ASP A 42 -10.59 -1.31 -12.16
CA ASP A 42 -10.17 0.05 -11.81
C ASP A 42 -9.18 0.06 -10.63
N LEU A 43 -9.44 -0.76 -9.61
CA LEU A 43 -8.62 -0.83 -8.40
C LEU A 43 -7.26 -1.47 -8.66
N PHE A 44 -7.25 -2.56 -9.44
CA PHE A 44 -6.08 -3.41 -9.57
C PHE A 44 -5.36 -3.26 -10.93
N SER A 45 -5.94 -2.53 -11.89
CA SER A 45 -5.26 -2.18 -13.13
C SER A 45 -4.39 -0.93 -12.96
N GLY A 46 -3.14 -0.99 -13.45
CA GLY A 46 -2.24 0.17 -13.52
C GLY A 46 -1.39 0.43 -12.28
N GLY A 47 -1.47 -0.40 -11.26
CA GLY A 47 -0.53 -0.38 -10.13
C GLY A 47 0.80 -1.06 -10.51
N LYS A 48 1.94 -0.51 -10.03
CA LYS A 48 3.27 -1.13 -10.23
C LYS A 48 3.46 -2.41 -9.40
N GLY A 49 2.51 -2.75 -8.50
CA GLY A 49 2.54 -3.92 -7.60
C GLY A 49 3.81 -3.97 -6.74
N PHE A 50 4.32 -2.81 -6.33
CA PHE A 50 5.62 -2.73 -5.63
C PHE A 50 5.60 -3.49 -4.30
N ARG A 51 4.50 -3.40 -3.56
CA ARG A 51 4.35 -4.04 -2.25
C ARG A 51 4.27 -5.56 -2.36
N SER A 52 3.49 -6.06 -3.29
CA SER A 52 3.42 -7.50 -3.56
C SER A 52 4.74 -8.07 -4.11
N LYS A 53 5.49 -7.32 -4.90
CA LYS A 53 6.85 -7.70 -5.32
C LYS A 53 7.82 -7.77 -4.14
N LEU A 54 7.77 -6.80 -3.23
CA LEU A 54 8.60 -6.79 -2.02
C LEU A 54 8.33 -8.04 -1.17
N ILE A 55 7.05 -8.42 -1.00
CA ILE A 55 6.67 -9.67 -0.34
C ILE A 55 7.28 -10.88 -1.04
N GLY A 56 7.22 -10.94 -2.37
CA GLY A 56 7.82 -12.01 -3.15
C GLY A 56 9.32 -12.16 -2.87
N LEU A 57 10.06 -11.04 -2.94
CA LEU A 57 11.50 -11.00 -2.66
C LEU A 57 11.85 -11.48 -1.25
N VAL A 58 11.09 -11.04 -0.24
CA VAL A 58 11.30 -11.44 1.16
C VAL A 58 10.89 -12.90 1.41
N SER A 59 9.92 -13.40 0.67
CA SER A 59 9.39 -14.77 0.82
C SER A 59 10.32 -15.83 0.21
N GLU A 60 11.10 -15.46 -0.80
CA GLU A 60 11.98 -16.39 -1.52
C GLU A 60 13.00 -17.10 -0.59
N PRO A 61 13.83 -16.40 0.21
CA PRO A 61 14.78 -17.03 1.13
C PRO A 61 14.08 -17.78 2.28
N LEU A 62 12.80 -17.52 2.52
CA LEU A 62 12.01 -18.22 3.52
C LEU A 62 11.38 -19.52 2.99
N THR A 63 11.49 -19.79 1.69
CA THR A 63 10.88 -20.94 1.01
C THR A 63 9.38 -21.07 1.29
N LEU A 64 8.67 -19.94 1.38
CA LEU A 64 7.24 -19.93 1.61
C LEU A 64 6.49 -20.57 0.44
N ALA A 65 5.45 -21.35 0.76
CA ALA A 65 4.57 -21.92 -0.25
C ALA A 65 3.95 -20.82 -1.11
N GLY A 66 3.79 -21.06 -2.42
CA GLY A 66 3.21 -20.10 -3.35
C GLY A 66 1.81 -19.59 -2.94
N SER A 67 0.98 -20.47 -2.34
CA SER A 67 -0.30 -20.08 -1.77
C SER A 67 -0.19 -19.07 -0.63
N THR A 68 0.83 -19.20 0.22
CA THR A 68 1.10 -18.24 1.30
C THR A 68 1.59 -16.91 0.72
N GLN A 69 2.49 -16.94 -0.26
CA GLN A 69 2.95 -15.72 -0.94
C GLN A 69 1.79 -14.98 -1.61
N THR A 70 0.89 -15.73 -2.28
CA THR A 70 -0.34 -15.17 -2.89
C THR A 70 -1.24 -14.52 -1.84
N LEU A 71 -1.48 -15.20 -0.70
CA LEU A 71 -2.26 -14.66 0.40
C LEU A 71 -1.68 -13.35 0.93
N LEU A 72 -0.37 -13.29 1.17
CA LEU A 72 0.29 -12.09 1.66
C LEU A 72 0.24 -10.94 0.64
N GLY A 73 0.50 -11.25 -0.64
CA GLY A 73 0.37 -10.27 -1.72
C GLY A 73 -1.04 -9.72 -1.86
N GLN A 74 -2.05 -10.60 -1.82
CA GLN A 74 -3.46 -10.21 -1.82
C GLN A 74 -3.82 -9.33 -0.63
N THR A 75 -3.37 -9.72 0.57
CA THR A 75 -3.64 -8.98 1.80
C THR A 75 -3.18 -7.54 1.69
N ILE A 76 -1.92 -7.31 1.30
CA ILE A 76 -1.37 -5.95 1.23
C ILE A 76 -2.02 -5.12 0.12
N GLU A 77 -2.33 -5.72 -1.02
CA GLU A 77 -3.00 -5.02 -2.12
C GLU A 77 -4.46 -4.67 -1.76
N PHE A 78 -5.17 -5.53 -1.05
CA PHE A 78 -6.53 -5.23 -0.58
C PHE A 78 -6.53 -4.08 0.41
N ILE A 79 -5.64 -4.09 1.40
CA ILE A 79 -5.53 -3.02 2.38
C ILE A 79 -5.14 -1.72 1.71
N HIS A 80 -4.14 -1.74 0.83
CA HIS A 80 -3.71 -0.55 0.10
C HIS A 80 -4.82 0.03 -0.79
N ASN A 81 -5.56 -0.81 -1.52
CA ASN A 81 -6.66 -0.29 -2.35
C ASN A 81 -7.86 0.16 -1.51
N ALA A 82 -8.11 -0.47 -0.36
CA ALA A 82 -9.11 0.01 0.59
C ALA A 82 -8.75 1.41 1.13
N SER A 83 -7.49 1.62 1.54
CA SER A 83 -7.05 2.95 1.99
C SER A 83 -7.19 3.99 0.88
N LEU A 84 -6.80 3.66 -0.36
CA LEU A 84 -6.94 4.59 -1.49
C LEU A 84 -8.41 4.96 -1.79
N LEU A 85 -9.36 4.04 -1.60
CA LEU A 85 -10.79 4.32 -1.78
C LEU A 85 -11.30 5.30 -0.73
N HIS A 86 -10.88 5.13 0.52
CA HIS A 86 -11.25 6.00 1.63
C HIS A 86 -10.56 7.36 1.51
N ASP A 87 -9.26 7.39 1.27
CA ASP A 87 -8.46 8.60 1.09
C ASP A 87 -9.01 9.47 -0.05
N ASP A 88 -9.31 8.88 -1.22
CA ASP A 88 -9.88 9.61 -2.35
C ASP A 88 -11.19 10.33 -2.01
N LEU A 89 -11.99 9.75 -1.11
CA LEU A 89 -13.24 10.35 -0.65
C LEU A 89 -13.00 11.43 0.42
N VAL A 90 -12.13 11.16 1.39
CA VAL A 90 -11.76 12.10 2.47
C VAL A 90 -11.13 13.36 1.86
N ASP A 91 -10.14 13.17 0.97
CA ASP A 91 -9.41 14.24 0.30
C ASP A 91 -10.21 14.90 -0.84
N ARG A 92 -11.43 14.39 -1.14
CA ARG A 92 -12.25 14.82 -2.28
C ARG A 92 -11.48 14.78 -3.62
N SER A 93 -10.58 13.84 -3.77
CA SER A 93 -9.76 13.68 -4.95
C SER A 93 -10.61 13.28 -6.16
N HIS A 94 -10.51 14.03 -7.26
CA HIS A 94 -11.32 13.78 -8.47
C HIS A 94 -10.69 12.73 -9.40
N LEU A 95 -9.36 12.67 -9.43
CA LEU A 95 -8.61 11.81 -10.33
C LEU A 95 -7.59 10.98 -9.55
N ARG A 96 -7.45 9.72 -9.95
CA ARG A 96 -6.39 8.82 -9.51
C ARG A 96 -5.81 8.10 -10.74
N ARG A 97 -4.51 8.25 -10.95
CA ARG A 97 -3.83 7.67 -12.13
C ARG A 97 -4.51 8.05 -13.45
N GLY A 98 -4.96 9.30 -13.59
CA GLY A 98 -5.65 9.81 -14.78
C GLY A 98 -7.10 9.34 -14.97
N LYS A 99 -7.64 8.51 -14.06
CA LYS A 99 -9.03 8.04 -14.08
C LYS A 99 -9.86 8.74 -13.00
N LYS A 100 -11.17 8.87 -13.20
CA LYS A 100 -12.09 9.33 -12.15
C LYS A 100 -12.02 8.38 -10.94
N THR A 101 -11.97 8.96 -9.74
CA THR A 101 -12.02 8.23 -8.48
C THR A 101 -13.34 7.46 -8.33
N ALA A 102 -13.34 6.41 -7.51
CA ALA A 102 -14.50 5.52 -7.36
C ALA A 102 -15.74 6.27 -6.87
N TRP A 103 -15.59 7.21 -5.93
CA TRP A 103 -16.72 7.98 -5.40
C TRP A 103 -17.37 8.91 -6.43
N LEU A 104 -16.62 9.38 -7.45
CA LEU A 104 -17.16 10.16 -8.57
C LEU A 104 -17.71 9.29 -9.70
N LYS A 105 -17.13 8.10 -9.89
CA LYS A 105 -17.55 7.17 -10.95
C LYS A 105 -18.82 6.43 -10.57
N TYR A 106 -18.97 6.13 -9.28
CA TYR A 106 -20.13 5.43 -8.73
C TYR A 106 -20.87 6.34 -7.74
N THR A 107 -20.63 6.18 -6.42
CA THR A 107 -21.11 7.05 -5.35
C THR A 107 -20.15 7.05 -4.17
N PRO A 108 -20.19 8.05 -3.25
CA PRO A 108 -19.40 8.04 -2.01
C PRO A 108 -19.63 6.79 -1.17
N GLU A 109 -20.89 6.38 -1.00
CA GLU A 109 -21.25 5.18 -0.23
C GLU A 109 -20.62 3.93 -0.82
N TYR A 110 -20.50 3.90 -2.14
CA TYR A 110 -19.90 2.76 -2.85
C TYR A 110 -18.40 2.65 -2.61
N ALA A 111 -17.70 3.79 -2.56
CA ALA A 111 -16.27 3.82 -2.23
C ALA A 111 -16.03 3.30 -0.80
N VAL A 112 -16.82 3.76 0.18
CA VAL A 112 -16.76 3.30 1.57
C VAL A 112 -17.03 1.81 1.66
N LEU A 113 -18.19 1.35 1.16
CA LEU A 113 -18.58 -0.06 1.23
C LEU A 113 -17.57 -1.01 0.54
N THR A 114 -16.95 -0.56 -0.55
CA THR A 114 -15.92 -1.37 -1.23
C THR A 114 -14.64 -1.46 -0.41
N GLY A 115 -14.18 -0.35 0.19
CA GLY A 115 -13.03 -0.35 1.08
C GLY A 115 -13.24 -1.26 2.29
N ASP A 116 -14.39 -1.13 2.96
CA ASP A 116 -14.76 -1.98 4.10
C ASP A 116 -14.86 -3.46 3.72
N TYR A 117 -15.42 -3.74 2.53
CA TYR A 117 -15.49 -5.10 2.02
C TYR A 117 -14.10 -5.71 1.81
N LEU A 118 -13.16 -4.98 1.21
CA LEU A 118 -11.79 -5.43 1.02
C LEU A 118 -11.11 -5.74 2.37
N LEU A 119 -11.27 -4.86 3.36
CA LEU A 119 -10.73 -5.09 4.71
C LEU A 119 -11.36 -6.32 5.38
N ALA A 120 -12.68 -6.50 5.24
CA ALA A 120 -13.37 -7.70 5.74
C ALA A 120 -12.86 -8.97 5.06
N ARG A 121 -12.61 -8.95 3.72
CA ARG A 121 -12.02 -10.09 3.01
C ARG A 121 -10.62 -10.42 3.49
N VAL A 122 -9.81 -9.42 3.81
CA VAL A 122 -8.49 -9.62 4.44
C VAL A 122 -8.65 -10.42 5.74
N MET A 123 -9.55 -10.02 6.62
CA MET A 123 -9.76 -10.71 7.90
C MET A 123 -10.23 -12.15 7.70
N VAL A 124 -11.16 -12.39 6.78
CA VAL A 124 -11.63 -13.76 6.45
C VAL A 124 -10.47 -14.62 5.94
N ASN A 125 -9.67 -14.11 5.00
CA ASN A 125 -8.58 -14.87 4.39
C ASN A 125 -7.47 -15.18 5.39
N LEU A 126 -7.07 -14.22 6.22
CA LEU A 126 -6.04 -14.40 7.24
C LEU A 126 -6.49 -15.32 8.38
N SER A 127 -7.75 -15.21 8.83
CA SER A 127 -8.30 -16.11 9.84
C SER A 127 -8.41 -17.55 9.34
N THR A 128 -8.75 -17.73 8.05
CA THR A 128 -8.74 -19.05 7.40
C THR A 128 -7.33 -19.63 7.30
N PHE A 129 -6.31 -18.81 7.07
CA PHE A 129 -4.91 -19.21 7.11
C PHE A 129 -4.47 -19.69 8.51
N GLY A 130 -5.10 -19.17 9.56
CA GLY A 130 -4.98 -19.69 10.92
C GLY A 130 -3.73 -19.25 11.69
N ASN A 131 -3.03 -18.18 11.25
CA ASN A 131 -1.93 -17.60 12.03
C ASN A 131 -2.40 -16.35 12.79
N ILE A 132 -2.75 -16.52 14.05
CA ILE A 132 -3.31 -15.44 14.89
C ILE A 132 -2.35 -14.24 15.04
N LYS A 133 -1.02 -14.47 15.06
CA LYS A 133 -0.04 -13.38 15.13
C LYS A 133 -0.03 -12.55 13.85
N LEU A 134 -0.28 -13.18 12.69
CA LEU A 134 -0.40 -12.47 11.43
C LEU A 134 -1.68 -11.65 11.39
N VAL A 135 -2.80 -12.20 11.88
CA VAL A 135 -4.07 -11.47 12.03
C VAL A 135 -3.89 -10.25 12.93
N GLN A 136 -3.30 -10.45 14.12
CA GLN A 136 -3.03 -9.37 15.06
C GLN A 136 -2.17 -8.28 14.42
N TYR A 137 -1.02 -8.65 13.84
CA TYR A 137 -0.10 -7.70 13.23
C TYR A 137 -0.73 -6.92 12.06
N THR A 138 -1.60 -7.58 11.29
CA THR A 138 -2.33 -6.92 10.21
C THR A 138 -3.36 -5.93 10.75
N SER A 139 -4.05 -6.27 11.83
CA SER A 139 -5.01 -5.38 12.48
C SER A 139 -4.33 -4.15 13.09
N GLU A 140 -3.16 -4.34 13.72
CA GLU A 140 -2.33 -3.25 14.23
C GLU A 140 -1.90 -2.31 13.09
N MET A 141 -1.45 -2.85 11.96
CA MET A 141 -1.06 -2.04 10.79
C MET A 141 -2.24 -1.26 10.20
N ILE A 142 -3.45 -1.84 10.17
CA ILE A 142 -4.66 -1.12 9.73
C ILE A 142 -4.99 0.03 10.70
N SER A 143 -4.82 -0.19 12.01
CA SER A 143 -4.98 0.87 13.02
C SER A 143 -3.98 2.00 12.79
N ASP A 144 -2.70 1.66 12.56
CA ASP A 144 -1.65 2.65 12.25
C ASP A 144 -2.02 3.52 11.04
N LEU A 145 -2.55 2.91 9.96
CA LEU A 145 -3.00 3.64 8.77
C LEU A 145 -4.08 4.65 9.11
N LEU A 146 -5.09 4.26 9.88
CA LEU A 146 -6.19 5.12 10.28
C LEU A 146 -5.73 6.24 11.21
N GLU A 147 -4.84 5.94 12.18
CA GLU A 147 -4.23 6.95 13.04
C GLU A 147 -3.44 7.97 12.21
N GLY A 148 -2.67 7.48 11.22
CA GLY A 148 -1.92 8.34 10.29
C GLY A 148 -2.83 9.28 9.51
N GLU A 149 -3.99 8.80 9.07
CA GLU A 149 -4.99 9.60 8.37
C GLU A 149 -5.57 10.71 9.26
N TRP A 150 -5.99 10.36 10.49
CA TRP A 150 -6.48 11.33 11.47
C TRP A 150 -5.45 12.39 11.82
N LEU A 151 -4.17 12.00 11.98
CA LEU A 151 -3.11 12.95 12.24
C LEU A 151 -2.85 13.86 11.03
N GLN A 152 -2.91 13.34 9.80
CA GLN A 152 -2.80 14.14 8.59
C GLN A 152 -3.93 15.18 8.50
N ASP A 153 -5.16 14.75 8.71
CA ASP A 153 -6.32 15.67 8.71
C ASP A 153 -6.16 16.81 9.75
N SER A 154 -5.59 16.49 10.92
CA SER A 154 -5.37 17.48 11.99
C SER A 154 -4.35 18.58 11.65
N VAL A 155 -3.51 18.39 10.65
CA VAL A 155 -2.50 19.37 10.21
C VAL A 155 -2.83 20.03 8.88
N VAL A 156 -4.00 19.76 8.30
CA VAL A 156 -4.47 20.45 7.09
C VAL A 156 -4.67 21.93 7.39
N GLY A 157 -4.05 22.79 6.58
CA GLY A 157 -4.03 24.24 6.78
C GLY A 157 -2.99 24.75 7.78
N ASP A 158 -2.21 23.87 8.42
CA ASP A 158 -1.06 24.25 9.23
C ASP A 158 0.19 24.34 8.38
N TYR A 159 0.62 25.56 8.07
CA TYR A 159 1.84 25.82 7.29
C TYR A 159 3.11 25.89 8.16
N PHE A 160 3.01 25.58 9.46
CA PHE A 160 4.12 25.50 10.40
C PHE A 160 4.36 24.08 10.93
N VAL A 161 3.71 23.09 10.32
CA VAL A 161 3.90 21.69 10.68
C VAL A 161 5.38 21.31 10.60
N SER A 162 5.88 20.68 11.65
CA SER A 162 7.29 20.26 11.73
C SER A 162 7.58 19.01 10.91
N LEU A 163 8.84 18.83 10.47
CA LEU A 163 9.28 17.60 9.82
C LEU A 163 9.07 16.37 10.71
N GLU A 164 9.20 16.51 12.03
CA GLU A 164 8.98 15.41 12.99
C GLU A 164 7.51 14.98 13.00
N GLN A 165 6.57 15.93 12.96
CA GLN A 165 5.14 15.62 12.85
C GLN A 165 4.82 14.93 11.53
N LEU A 166 5.36 15.42 10.41
CA LEU A 166 5.21 14.78 9.10
C LEU A 166 5.83 13.38 9.06
N ASP A 167 7.01 13.18 9.63
CA ASP A 167 7.64 11.87 9.72
C ASP A 167 6.80 10.89 10.54
N ARG A 168 6.14 11.35 11.61
CA ARG A 168 5.20 10.53 12.37
C ARG A 168 4.00 10.12 11.51
N ILE A 169 3.39 11.06 10.79
CA ILE A 169 2.26 10.79 9.86
C ILE A 169 2.69 9.79 8.79
N HIS A 170 3.83 10.04 8.12
CA HIS A 170 4.35 9.18 7.06
C HIS A 170 4.72 7.78 7.58
N ASN A 171 5.20 7.69 8.82
CA ASN A 171 5.55 6.42 9.44
C ASN A 171 4.32 5.55 9.74
N LEU A 172 3.19 6.17 10.07
CA LEU A 172 1.91 5.49 10.27
C LEU A 172 1.22 5.20 8.94
N LYS A 173 1.07 6.20 8.07
CA LYS A 173 0.29 6.11 6.84
C LYS A 173 1.00 5.32 5.73
N THR A 174 2.29 5.57 5.51
CA THR A 174 3.05 4.98 4.39
C THR A 174 3.96 3.85 4.84
N ALA A 175 4.79 4.08 5.87
CA ALA A 175 5.80 3.10 6.27
C ALA A 175 5.20 1.85 6.94
N SER A 176 4.03 1.92 7.57
CA SER A 176 3.32 0.76 8.13
C SER A 176 3.12 -0.36 7.11
N LEU A 177 2.77 -0.02 5.86
CA LEU A 177 2.63 -0.98 4.76
C LEU A 177 3.97 -1.63 4.38
N PHE A 178 5.08 -0.87 4.38
CA PHE A 178 6.42 -1.41 4.10
C PHE A 178 6.91 -2.31 5.23
N LYS A 179 6.71 -1.89 6.48
CA LYS A 179 6.99 -2.72 7.66
C LYS A 179 6.24 -4.05 7.59
N TRP A 180 4.98 -3.99 7.20
CA TRP A 180 4.17 -5.19 7.04
C TRP A 180 4.72 -6.10 5.93
N CYS A 181 5.07 -5.56 4.76
CA CYS A 181 5.64 -6.34 3.66
C CYS A 181 6.93 -7.07 4.06
N LEU A 182 7.77 -6.46 4.90
CA LEU A 182 9.02 -7.08 5.34
C LEU A 182 8.79 -8.12 6.45
N ARG A 183 7.88 -7.88 7.39
CA ARG A 183 7.69 -8.71 8.58
C ARG A 183 6.68 -9.84 8.40
N ALA A 184 5.61 -9.62 7.62
CA ALA A 184 4.55 -10.62 7.45
C ALA A 184 5.03 -11.98 6.92
N PRO A 185 5.97 -12.07 5.94
CA PRO A 185 6.53 -13.35 5.51
C PRO A 185 7.22 -14.13 6.64
N PHE A 186 7.96 -13.44 7.52
CA PHE A 186 8.59 -14.08 8.69
C PHE A 186 7.54 -14.56 9.70
N ILE A 187 6.50 -13.77 9.96
CA ILE A 187 5.40 -14.17 10.84
C ILE A 187 4.66 -15.38 10.25
N ALA A 188 4.38 -15.37 8.95
CA ALA A 188 3.73 -16.48 8.24
C ALA A 188 4.56 -17.78 8.31
N SER A 189 5.89 -17.66 8.25
CA SER A 189 6.82 -18.80 8.43
C SER A 189 7.09 -19.17 9.88
N LYS A 190 6.38 -18.55 10.84
CA LYS A 190 6.52 -18.77 12.29
C LYS A 190 7.92 -18.45 12.84
N LYS A 191 8.63 -17.52 12.19
CA LYS A 191 9.90 -16.99 12.67
C LYS A 191 9.65 -15.72 13.49
N TYR A 192 9.81 -15.81 14.80
CA TYR A 192 9.42 -14.74 15.75
C TYR A 192 10.62 -14.15 16.50
N ASP A 193 11.80 -14.17 15.90
CA ASP A 193 12.98 -13.56 16.49
C ASP A 193 12.80 -12.04 16.68
N LYS A 194 12.99 -11.56 17.92
CA LYS A 194 12.70 -10.16 18.27
C LYS A 194 13.66 -9.18 17.61
N GLU A 195 14.95 -9.52 17.56
CA GLU A 195 15.98 -8.66 16.98
C GLU A 195 15.77 -8.53 15.47
N LEU A 196 15.51 -9.64 14.79
CA LEU A 196 15.17 -9.66 13.37
C LEU A 196 13.94 -8.80 13.10
N HIS A 197 12.86 -8.95 13.88
CA HIS A 197 11.65 -8.15 13.70
C HIS A 197 11.85 -6.68 13.98
N PHE A 198 12.75 -6.31 14.89
CA PHE A 198 13.16 -4.94 15.11
C PHE A 198 13.88 -4.37 13.87
N ILE A 199 14.88 -5.08 13.35
CA ILE A 199 15.62 -4.67 12.14
C ILE A 199 14.67 -4.50 10.95
N LEU A 200 13.77 -5.46 10.71
CA LEU A 200 12.80 -5.39 9.62
C LEU A 200 11.83 -4.21 9.78
N ASN A 201 11.48 -3.86 11.02
CA ASN A 201 10.65 -2.69 11.32
C ASN A 201 11.37 -1.39 10.95
N GLU A 202 12.64 -1.24 11.38
CA GLU A 202 13.46 -0.07 11.05
C GLU A 202 13.68 0.05 9.53
N MET A 203 13.99 -1.05 8.86
CA MET A 203 14.10 -1.08 7.40
C MET A 203 12.78 -0.62 6.73
N GLY A 204 11.64 -1.10 7.21
CA GLY A 204 10.32 -0.72 6.70
C GLY A 204 10.02 0.76 6.91
N SER A 205 10.40 1.31 8.08
CA SER A 205 10.30 2.74 8.37
C SER A 205 11.11 3.56 7.36
N ILE A 206 12.38 3.22 7.17
CA ILE A 206 13.28 3.94 6.25
C ILE A 206 12.75 3.87 4.82
N LEU A 207 12.36 2.68 4.34
CA LEU A 207 11.82 2.50 2.99
C LEU A 207 10.54 3.31 2.77
N GLY A 208 9.64 3.32 3.75
CA GLY A 208 8.39 4.05 3.67
C GLY A 208 8.60 5.57 3.67
N LEU A 209 9.48 6.07 4.53
CA LEU A 209 9.83 7.49 4.56
C LEU A 209 10.52 7.94 3.27
N LEU A 210 11.47 7.16 2.75
CA LEU A 210 12.12 7.45 1.47
C LEU A 210 11.12 7.46 0.32
N PHE A 211 10.18 6.50 0.30
CA PHE A 211 9.12 6.44 -0.70
C PHE A 211 8.24 7.69 -0.64
N GLN A 212 7.80 8.09 0.55
CA GLN A 212 6.95 9.28 0.71
C GLN A 212 7.69 10.56 0.34
N ARG A 213 8.93 10.74 0.79
CA ARG A 213 9.73 11.91 0.42
C ARG A 213 10.00 12.00 -1.09
N SER A 214 10.14 10.85 -1.74
CA SER A 214 10.23 10.80 -3.21
C SER A 214 8.91 11.23 -3.87
N ASP A 215 7.76 10.83 -3.33
CA ASP A 215 6.44 11.24 -3.82
C ASP A 215 6.22 12.76 -3.58
N ASP A 216 6.60 13.27 -2.41
CA ASP A 216 6.56 14.69 -2.07
C ASP A 216 7.41 15.55 -3.05
N LEU A 217 8.61 15.05 -3.45
CA LEU A 217 9.44 15.73 -4.45
C LEU A 217 8.78 15.77 -5.83
N LEU A 218 8.07 14.70 -6.22
CA LEU A 218 7.36 14.65 -7.50
C LEU A 218 6.21 15.66 -7.58
N ASP A 219 5.65 16.09 -6.46
CA ASP A 219 4.61 17.13 -6.41
C ASP A 219 5.13 18.51 -6.89
N TYR A 220 6.45 18.72 -6.84
CA TYR A 220 7.11 19.95 -7.33
C TYR A 220 7.70 19.82 -8.76
N ASP A 221 7.71 18.60 -9.35
CA ASP A 221 8.28 18.41 -10.69
C ASP A 221 7.25 18.72 -11.80
N ILE A 222 7.44 19.86 -12.48
CA ILE A 222 6.60 20.28 -13.60
C ILE A 222 6.66 19.34 -14.81
N ARG A 223 7.64 18.42 -14.87
CA ARG A 223 7.82 17.43 -15.94
C ARG A 223 7.14 16.10 -15.62
N ASN A 224 6.49 16.01 -14.45
CA ASN A 224 5.85 14.78 -14.01
C ASN A 224 4.58 14.52 -14.82
N ASP A 225 4.63 13.51 -15.71
CA ASP A 225 3.52 13.07 -16.55
C ASP A 225 2.47 12.21 -15.83
N GLU A 226 2.59 12.00 -14.50
CA GLU A 226 1.67 11.13 -13.73
C GLU A 226 0.27 11.76 -13.52
N ALA A 227 -0.10 12.79 -14.29
CA ALA A 227 -1.40 13.46 -14.25
C ALA A 227 -1.79 14.07 -12.87
N LYS A 228 -0.81 14.29 -12.00
CA LYS A 228 -0.99 15.06 -10.75
C LYS A 228 -0.80 16.56 -11.06
N ALA A 229 -1.63 17.41 -10.47
CA ALA A 229 -1.42 18.85 -10.53
C ALA A 229 -0.14 19.19 -9.74
N VAL A 230 0.77 19.96 -10.34
CA VAL A 230 1.93 20.52 -9.62
C VAL A 230 1.45 21.29 -8.40
N LEU A 231 2.12 21.09 -7.24
CA LEU A 231 1.72 21.61 -5.93
C LEU A 231 0.30 21.16 -5.52
N GLY A 232 -0.03 19.91 -5.82
CA GLY A 232 -1.32 19.30 -5.48
C GLY A 232 -1.54 19.26 -3.97
N ASP A 233 -0.53 18.89 -3.20
CA ASP A 233 -0.57 18.84 -1.74
C ASP A 233 -0.84 20.22 -1.15
N LEU A 234 -0.08 21.24 -1.59
CA LEU A 234 -0.26 22.61 -1.10
C LEU A 234 -1.64 23.18 -1.49
N LYS A 235 -2.16 22.85 -2.67
CA LYS A 235 -3.51 23.27 -3.11
C LYS A 235 -4.61 22.64 -2.28
N SER A 236 -4.39 21.43 -1.76
CA SER A 236 -5.31 20.76 -0.84
C SER A 236 -5.14 21.22 0.63
N GLY A 237 -4.22 22.16 0.87
CA GLY A 237 -3.95 22.71 2.21
C GLY A 237 -2.97 21.85 3.03
N TYR A 238 -2.27 20.91 2.39
CA TYR A 238 -1.30 20.04 3.06
C TYR A 238 0.14 20.50 2.74
N LEU A 239 0.90 20.84 3.77
CA LEU A 239 2.34 21.14 3.63
C LEU A 239 3.11 19.82 3.73
N ASN A 240 3.64 19.35 2.61
CA ASN A 240 4.44 18.12 2.56
C ASN A 240 5.88 18.33 3.07
N SER A 241 6.68 17.27 3.13
CA SER A 241 8.02 17.32 3.73
C SER A 241 8.99 18.27 3.02
N VAL A 242 8.84 18.45 1.71
CA VAL A 242 9.66 19.39 0.93
C VAL A 242 9.30 20.85 1.29
N GLY A 243 8.00 21.15 1.34
CA GLY A 243 7.52 22.46 1.76
C GLY A 243 7.93 22.79 3.19
N ALA A 244 7.79 21.86 4.12
CA ALA A 244 8.20 22.03 5.52
C ALA A 244 9.72 22.22 5.67
N TYR A 245 10.53 21.54 4.86
CA TYR A 245 11.99 21.74 4.84
C TYR A 245 12.39 23.11 4.32
N LEU A 246 11.65 23.65 3.33
CA LEU A 246 11.96 24.97 2.74
C LEU A 246 11.44 26.13 3.60
N SER A 247 10.47 25.91 4.48
CA SER A 247 9.88 26.94 5.35
C SER A 247 10.61 27.11 6.70
N ASN A 248 11.47 26.17 7.06
CA ASN A 248 12.36 26.21 8.24
C ASN A 248 13.78 26.65 7.85
#